data_4f740372822d00454b463eccde55ec25
#
_entry.id   4f740372822d00454b463eccde55ec25
#
_cell.length_a   1.000
_cell.length_b   1.000
_cell.length_c   1.000
_cell.angle_alpha   90.00
_cell.angle_beta   90.00
_cell.angle_gamma   90.00
#
_symmetry.space_group_name_H-M   'P 1'
#
loop_
_entity.id
_entity.type
_entity.pdbx_description
1 polymer ?
#
loop_
_entity_poly.entity_id
_entity_poly.type
_entity_poly.pdbx_seq_one_letter_code
_entity_poly.pdbx_strand_id
1 'polypeptide(L)'
;MKTKRLLIIVPLLLLIAVVTARAVPIDYIANLTGPSEEPPNASPGTGFADVTFDLVAHTMRVQITFSGLIGFTTASHIHSPTAVPFTGTAGVATQTPSFAGFPLGVMAGTYDMTFDTSLASTYNPAFVTANGSVDAAEAALAASLAAGTSYLNIHTTEFPGGEIRGFLVAVPENFSTVWAALPFAALLLAAGVRKSRAPC
;
A
#
# COMPACT_ATOMS: atom_id res chain seq x y z
N MET A 1 22.68 66.66 -29.15
CA MET A 1 23.10 65.23 -29.16
C MET A 1 22.09 64.45 -28.34
N LYS A 2 21.27 63.53 -28.93
CA LYS A 2 20.30 62.74 -28.23
C LYS A 2 20.90 61.37 -27.91
N THR A 3 21.18 61.11 -26.65
CA THR A 3 21.69 59.85 -26.17
C THR A 3 20.56 58.81 -26.13
N LYS A 4 20.64 57.82 -27.02
CA LYS A 4 19.71 56.65 -27.01
C LYS A 4 20.13 55.70 -25.87
N ARG A 5 19.29 55.58 -24.86
CA ARG A 5 19.45 54.55 -23.83
C ARG A 5 19.01 53.20 -24.41
N LEU A 6 19.95 52.30 -24.53
CA LEU A 6 19.69 50.89 -24.92
C LEU A 6 19.16 50.14 -23.68
N LEU A 7 17.89 49.74 -23.77
CA LEU A 7 17.25 48.90 -22.71
C LEU A 7 17.62 47.45 -23.01
N ILE A 8 18.50 46.87 -22.18
CA ILE A 8 18.84 45.44 -22.28
C ILE A 8 17.78 44.69 -21.47
N ILE A 9 16.86 44.01 -22.16
CA ILE A 9 15.90 43.08 -21.57
C ILE A 9 16.62 41.75 -21.39
N VAL A 10 16.97 41.41 -20.16
CA VAL A 10 17.50 40.06 -19.81
C VAL A 10 16.29 39.13 -19.62
N PRO A 11 16.12 38.10 -20.46
CA PRO A 11 15.04 37.14 -20.23
C PRO A 11 15.31 36.35 -18.96
N LEU A 12 14.43 36.48 -17.99
CA LEU A 12 14.42 35.66 -16.78
C LEU A 12 13.95 34.25 -17.16
N LEU A 13 14.86 33.32 -17.32
CA LEU A 13 14.55 31.92 -17.57
C LEU A 13 14.00 31.33 -16.26
N LEU A 14 12.68 31.17 -16.18
CA LEU A 14 12.02 30.51 -15.05
C LEU A 14 12.26 28.99 -15.15
N LEU A 15 13.22 28.46 -14.39
CA LEU A 15 13.46 27.03 -14.30
C LEU A 15 12.35 26.40 -13.45
N ILE A 16 11.34 25.82 -14.10
CA ILE A 16 10.29 25.05 -13.43
C ILE A 16 10.90 23.69 -13.07
N ALA A 17 11.22 23.48 -11.81
CA ALA A 17 11.59 22.17 -11.28
C ALA A 17 10.32 21.31 -11.28
N VAL A 18 10.22 20.34 -12.18
CA VAL A 18 9.19 19.31 -12.15
C VAL A 18 9.54 18.36 -11.00
N VAL A 19 8.87 18.51 -9.87
CA VAL A 19 8.92 17.54 -8.78
C VAL A 19 8.07 16.35 -9.24
N THR A 20 8.70 15.28 -9.69
CA THR A 20 8.02 14.01 -9.92
C THR A 20 7.65 13.43 -8.56
N ALA A 21 6.36 13.49 -8.20
CA ALA A 21 5.85 12.72 -7.07
C ALA A 21 6.07 11.23 -7.40
N ARG A 22 6.97 10.57 -6.66
CA ARG A 22 7.05 9.12 -6.68
C ARG A 22 5.90 8.61 -5.82
N ALA A 23 5.08 7.70 -6.37
CA ALA A 23 4.18 6.94 -5.51
C ALA A 23 5.06 6.15 -4.52
N VAL A 24 4.73 6.25 -3.25
CA VAL A 24 5.41 5.53 -2.17
C VAL A 24 4.63 4.23 -1.95
N PRO A 25 5.29 3.09 -1.72
CA PRO A 25 4.61 1.87 -1.29
C PRO A 25 3.73 2.16 -0.07
N ILE A 26 2.57 1.55 0.01
CA ILE A 26 1.65 1.71 1.14
C ILE A 26 1.67 0.43 1.94
N ASP A 27 1.91 0.55 3.25
CA ASP A 27 1.86 -0.57 4.18
C ASP A 27 0.44 -0.71 4.77
N TYR A 28 -0.03 -1.95 4.81
CA TYR A 28 -1.32 -2.34 5.39
C TYR A 28 -1.08 -3.43 6.44
N ILE A 29 -1.62 -3.27 7.62
CA ILE A 29 -1.47 -4.23 8.71
C ILE A 29 -2.81 -4.82 9.14
N ALA A 30 -2.78 -6.05 9.64
CA ALA A 30 -3.94 -6.70 10.24
C ALA A 30 -3.55 -7.59 11.43
N ASN A 31 -4.31 -7.50 12.51
CA ASN A 31 -4.31 -8.51 13.56
C ASN A 31 -5.32 -9.60 13.17
N LEU A 32 -4.87 -10.85 13.10
CA LEU A 32 -5.68 -12.00 12.70
C LEU A 32 -6.18 -12.71 13.94
N THR A 33 -7.49 -12.90 14.06
CA THR A 33 -8.11 -13.58 15.22
C THR A 33 -9.34 -14.38 14.80
N GLY A 34 -9.70 -15.41 15.57
CA GLY A 34 -10.92 -16.20 15.36
C GLY A 34 -12.21 -15.38 15.53
N PRO A 35 -12.33 -14.52 16.56
CA PRO A 35 -13.48 -13.62 16.70
C PRO A 35 -13.69 -12.64 15.53
N SER A 36 -12.67 -12.39 14.74
CA SER A 36 -12.78 -11.54 13.53
C SER A 36 -13.30 -12.30 12.30
N GLU A 37 -13.42 -13.61 12.35
CA GLU A 37 -14.00 -14.41 11.26
C GLU A 37 -15.52 -14.17 11.07
N GLU A 38 -16.04 -14.60 9.94
CA GLU A 38 -17.47 -14.46 9.60
C GLU A 38 -18.01 -15.82 9.10
N PRO A 39 -18.77 -16.56 9.91
CA PRO A 39 -19.15 -16.22 11.27
C PRO A 39 -17.95 -16.26 12.24
N PRO A 40 -18.00 -15.52 13.36
CA PRO A 40 -16.97 -15.56 14.39
C PRO A 40 -16.77 -16.95 14.96
N ASN A 41 -15.53 -17.31 15.29
CA ASN A 41 -15.20 -18.56 15.99
C ASN A 41 -14.40 -18.30 17.26
N ALA A 42 -14.26 -19.34 18.11
CA ALA A 42 -13.60 -19.26 19.39
C ALA A 42 -12.14 -19.76 19.35
N SER A 43 -11.50 -19.81 18.18
CA SER A 43 -10.09 -20.20 18.10
C SER A 43 -9.23 -19.26 18.95
N PRO A 44 -8.31 -19.80 19.77
CA PRO A 44 -7.29 -19.01 20.45
C PRO A 44 -6.16 -18.58 19.53
N GLY A 45 -6.19 -19.03 18.27
CA GLY A 45 -5.20 -18.67 17.24
C GLY A 45 -5.10 -17.17 17.04
N THR A 46 -3.89 -16.68 16.88
CA THR A 46 -3.59 -15.28 16.59
C THR A 46 -2.58 -15.18 15.46
N GLY A 47 -2.60 -14.07 14.74
CA GLY A 47 -1.61 -13.75 13.73
C GLY A 47 -1.48 -12.24 13.54
N PHE A 48 -0.42 -11.87 12.84
CA PHE A 48 -0.18 -10.52 12.36
C PHE A 48 0.21 -10.59 10.89
N ALA A 49 -0.42 -9.78 10.08
CA ALA A 49 -0.09 -9.61 8.67
C ALA A 49 0.39 -8.18 8.41
N ASP A 50 1.42 -8.07 7.58
CA ASP A 50 1.93 -6.82 7.02
C ASP A 50 2.01 -6.99 5.50
N VAL A 51 1.32 -6.10 4.77
CA VAL A 51 1.23 -6.14 3.30
C VAL A 51 1.70 -4.80 2.75
N THR A 52 2.87 -4.77 2.14
CA THR A 52 3.38 -3.59 1.41
C THR A 52 2.94 -3.67 -0.05
N PHE A 53 2.18 -2.68 -0.52
CA PHE A 53 1.69 -2.62 -1.90
C PHE A 53 2.29 -1.42 -2.65
N ASP A 54 2.97 -1.67 -3.77
CA ASP A 54 3.58 -0.65 -4.64
C ASP A 54 3.03 -0.78 -6.07
N LEU A 55 2.12 0.14 -6.43
CA LEU A 55 1.53 0.22 -7.77
C LEU A 55 2.53 0.64 -8.86
N VAL A 56 3.62 1.33 -8.51
CA VAL A 56 4.60 1.78 -9.50
C VAL A 56 5.63 0.70 -9.78
N ALA A 57 6.04 -0.02 -8.74
CA ALA A 57 6.93 -1.17 -8.89
C ALA A 57 6.19 -2.45 -9.27
N HIS A 58 4.85 -2.46 -9.28
CA HIS A 58 4.01 -3.63 -9.48
C HIS A 58 4.35 -4.77 -8.52
N THR A 59 4.44 -4.45 -7.21
CA THR A 59 4.79 -5.44 -6.20
C THR A 59 3.82 -5.45 -5.02
N MET A 60 3.60 -6.64 -4.47
CA MET A 60 2.91 -6.87 -3.22
C MET A 60 3.75 -7.81 -2.36
N ARG A 61 4.35 -7.30 -1.27
CA ARG A 61 5.01 -8.14 -0.27
C ARG A 61 4.00 -8.50 0.81
N VAL A 62 3.94 -9.77 1.14
CA VAL A 62 3.04 -10.31 2.18
C VAL A 62 3.89 -10.97 3.25
N GLN A 63 3.83 -10.43 4.47
CA GLN A 63 4.49 -10.97 5.64
C GLN A 63 3.43 -11.39 6.66
N ILE A 64 3.52 -12.62 7.16
CA ILE A 64 2.56 -13.15 8.12
C ILE A 64 3.33 -13.88 9.23
N THR A 65 2.92 -13.65 10.48
CA THR A 65 3.28 -14.49 11.62
C THR A 65 2.00 -15.01 12.26
N PHE A 66 1.95 -16.27 12.65
CA PHE A 66 0.76 -16.83 13.29
C PHE A 66 1.13 -17.95 14.26
N SER A 67 0.30 -18.16 15.26
CA SER A 67 0.49 -19.19 16.27
C SER A 67 -0.81 -19.54 16.99
N GLY A 68 -0.80 -20.66 17.72
CA GLY A 68 -1.92 -21.09 18.54
C GLY A 68 -3.15 -21.53 17.77
N LEU A 69 -3.01 -21.85 16.47
CA LEU A 69 -4.10 -22.45 15.70
C LEU A 69 -4.46 -23.80 16.28
N ILE A 70 -5.73 -24.18 16.18
CA ILE A 70 -6.21 -25.50 16.63
C ILE A 70 -6.31 -26.49 15.47
N GLY A 71 -6.37 -26.01 14.22
CA GLY A 71 -6.26 -26.82 13.00
C GLY A 71 -4.92 -26.67 12.32
N PHE A 72 -4.58 -27.61 11.44
CA PHE A 72 -3.42 -27.50 10.55
C PHE A 72 -3.75 -26.59 9.37
N THR A 73 -2.87 -25.67 9.05
CA THR A 73 -3.06 -24.74 7.91
C THR A 73 -3.31 -25.45 6.59
N THR A 74 -4.29 -24.98 5.83
CA THR A 74 -4.66 -25.50 4.50
C THR A 74 -4.54 -24.45 3.41
N ALA A 75 -4.69 -23.15 3.76
CA ALA A 75 -4.57 -22.05 2.80
C ALA A 75 -4.43 -20.70 3.54
N SER A 76 -3.93 -19.69 2.82
CA SER A 76 -4.03 -18.28 3.19
C SER A 76 -4.16 -17.42 1.93
N HIS A 77 -5.01 -16.40 1.98
CA HIS A 77 -5.24 -15.47 0.87
C HIS A 77 -5.64 -14.07 1.38
N ILE A 78 -5.66 -13.11 0.44
CA ILE A 78 -6.41 -11.87 0.62
C ILE A 78 -7.75 -12.01 -0.12
N HIS A 79 -8.83 -11.70 0.58
CA HIS A 79 -10.20 -11.61 0.07
C HIS A 79 -10.54 -10.15 -0.20
N SER A 80 -11.23 -9.87 -1.32
CA SER A 80 -11.53 -8.49 -1.74
C SER A 80 -12.52 -8.46 -2.92
N PRO A 81 -13.37 -7.39 -3.05
CA PRO A 81 -13.71 -6.43 -1.98
C PRO A 81 -14.95 -6.92 -1.20
N THR A 82 -15.04 -6.54 0.06
CA THR A 82 -16.30 -6.62 0.79
C THR A 82 -17.24 -5.47 0.40
N ALA A 83 -18.55 -5.65 0.60
CA ALA A 83 -19.54 -4.63 0.24
C ALA A 83 -19.45 -3.37 1.14
N VAL A 84 -18.95 -3.53 2.36
CA VAL A 84 -18.83 -2.46 3.36
C VAL A 84 -17.44 -2.56 4.00
N PRO A 85 -16.74 -1.43 4.25
CA PRO A 85 -15.45 -1.43 4.91
C PRO A 85 -15.48 -2.12 6.27
N PHE A 86 -14.44 -2.90 6.56
CA PHE A 86 -14.17 -3.57 7.82
C PHE A 86 -15.23 -4.57 8.29
N THR A 87 -16.10 -5.07 7.39
CA THR A 87 -17.13 -6.05 7.72
C THR A 87 -17.51 -6.91 6.52
N GLY A 88 -18.18 -8.06 6.79
CA GLY A 88 -18.67 -8.98 5.77
C GLY A 88 -17.60 -9.88 5.17
N THR A 89 -17.96 -10.54 4.08
CA THR A 89 -17.09 -11.48 3.35
C THR A 89 -16.94 -11.11 1.89
N ALA A 90 -15.89 -11.59 1.25
CA ALA A 90 -15.59 -11.41 -0.17
C ALA A 90 -15.01 -12.68 -0.78
N GLY A 91 -14.99 -12.76 -2.10
CA GLY A 91 -14.24 -13.78 -2.82
C GLY A 91 -12.72 -13.60 -2.66
N VAL A 92 -11.96 -14.67 -2.96
CA VAL A 92 -10.49 -14.61 -2.96
C VAL A 92 -10.03 -13.75 -4.13
N ALA A 93 -9.21 -12.72 -3.84
CA ALA A 93 -8.60 -11.85 -4.85
C ALA A 93 -7.21 -12.34 -5.28
N THR A 94 -6.42 -12.85 -4.34
CA THR A 94 -5.03 -13.32 -4.58
C THR A 94 -4.96 -14.79 -4.98
N GLN A 95 -3.77 -15.35 -5.06
CA GLN A 95 -3.54 -16.73 -5.52
C GLN A 95 -4.44 -17.78 -4.86
N THR A 96 -4.84 -18.78 -5.64
CA THR A 96 -5.56 -19.96 -5.18
C THR A 96 -4.78 -21.23 -5.55
N PRO A 97 -4.81 -22.31 -4.74
CA PRO A 97 -5.57 -22.50 -3.51
C PRO A 97 -4.97 -21.79 -2.29
N SER A 98 -3.78 -21.22 -2.37
CA SER A 98 -3.08 -20.47 -1.30
C SER A 98 -1.99 -19.62 -1.90
N PHE A 99 -1.48 -18.67 -1.14
CA PHE A 99 -0.22 -17.99 -1.47
C PHE A 99 0.87 -19.04 -1.72
N ALA A 100 1.66 -18.83 -2.79
CA ALA A 100 2.78 -19.71 -3.11
C ALA A 100 3.79 -19.76 -1.96
N GLY A 101 4.15 -20.97 -1.52
CA GLY A 101 5.11 -21.17 -0.43
C GLY A 101 4.58 -20.86 0.97
N PHE A 102 3.28 -20.59 1.14
CA PHE A 102 2.68 -20.46 2.48
C PHE A 102 2.83 -21.80 3.24
N PRO A 103 3.24 -21.75 4.55
CA PRO A 103 3.43 -22.97 5.32
C PRO A 103 2.10 -23.70 5.56
N LEU A 104 1.94 -24.84 4.91
CA LEU A 104 0.77 -25.71 5.06
C LEU A 104 1.06 -26.86 6.03
N GLY A 105 0.00 -27.39 6.67
CA GLY A 105 0.11 -28.53 7.58
C GLY A 105 0.73 -28.20 8.95
N VAL A 106 0.71 -26.92 9.35
CA VAL A 106 1.27 -26.45 10.61
C VAL A 106 0.25 -25.66 11.42
N MET A 107 0.49 -25.51 12.73
CA MET A 107 -0.38 -24.74 13.66
C MET A 107 0.26 -23.40 14.07
N ALA A 108 1.49 -23.14 13.64
CA ALA A 108 2.21 -21.89 13.82
C ALA A 108 3.25 -21.75 12.71
N GLY A 109 3.58 -20.52 12.34
CA GLY A 109 4.57 -20.29 11.30
C GLY A 109 4.80 -18.82 11.00
N THR A 110 5.73 -18.61 10.05
CA THR A 110 6.03 -17.30 9.47
C THR A 110 6.03 -17.44 7.94
N TYR A 111 5.69 -16.36 7.28
CA TYR A 111 5.68 -16.26 5.82
C TYR A 111 6.20 -14.90 5.39
N ASP A 112 6.97 -14.86 4.30
CA ASP A 112 7.46 -13.63 3.68
C ASP A 112 7.67 -13.88 2.18
N MET A 113 6.87 -13.24 1.34
CA MET A 113 6.94 -13.39 -0.11
C MET A 113 6.57 -12.07 -0.80
N THR A 114 7.30 -11.76 -1.86
CA THR A 114 6.96 -10.65 -2.75
C THR A 114 6.41 -11.20 -4.06
N PHE A 115 5.25 -10.70 -4.45
CA PHE A 115 4.55 -11.03 -5.69
C PHE A 115 4.72 -9.90 -6.70
N ASP A 116 4.86 -10.28 -7.98
CA ASP A 116 4.74 -9.36 -9.10
C ASP A 116 3.25 -9.21 -9.44
N THR A 117 2.70 -8.02 -9.18
CA THR A 117 1.27 -7.73 -9.37
C THR A 117 0.90 -7.45 -10.82
N SER A 118 1.88 -7.36 -11.73
CA SER A 118 1.63 -7.31 -13.18
C SER A 118 1.35 -8.70 -13.78
N LEU A 119 1.51 -9.78 -13.00
CA LEU A 119 1.30 -11.15 -13.47
C LEU A 119 -0.06 -11.71 -13.04
N ALA A 120 -0.76 -12.35 -13.98
CA ALA A 120 -2.03 -13.02 -13.71
C ALA A 120 -1.92 -14.11 -12.62
N SER A 121 -0.75 -14.74 -12.46
CA SER A 121 -0.49 -15.76 -11.44
C SER A 121 -0.54 -15.24 -9.99
N THR A 122 -0.50 -13.95 -9.80
CA THR A 122 -0.64 -13.29 -8.48
C THR A 122 -2.08 -13.29 -7.98
N TYR A 123 -3.04 -13.47 -8.87
CA TYR A 123 -4.46 -13.35 -8.59
C TYR A 123 -5.22 -14.66 -8.77
N ASN A 124 -6.39 -14.70 -8.14
CA ASN A 124 -7.41 -15.68 -8.48
C ASN A 124 -7.92 -15.38 -9.91
N PRO A 125 -7.96 -16.37 -10.83
CA PRO A 125 -8.49 -16.17 -12.18
C PRO A 125 -9.90 -15.59 -12.22
N ALA A 126 -10.75 -15.92 -11.25
CA ALA A 126 -12.10 -15.34 -11.14
C ALA A 126 -12.07 -13.84 -10.83
N PHE A 127 -11.09 -13.40 -10.02
CA PHE A 127 -10.91 -11.97 -9.70
C PHE A 127 -10.42 -11.19 -10.94
N VAL A 128 -9.48 -11.75 -11.70
CA VAL A 128 -9.03 -11.16 -12.98
C VAL A 128 -10.18 -11.06 -13.98
N THR A 129 -10.97 -12.14 -14.12
CA THR A 129 -12.13 -12.16 -15.02
C THR A 129 -13.18 -11.10 -14.63
N ALA A 130 -13.47 -10.95 -13.35
CA ALA A 130 -14.44 -9.97 -12.85
C ALA A 130 -13.99 -8.52 -13.11
N ASN A 131 -12.69 -8.26 -13.13
CA ASN A 131 -12.12 -6.93 -13.39
C ASN A 131 -11.74 -6.69 -14.86
N GLY A 132 -11.74 -7.73 -15.70
CA GLY A 132 -11.53 -7.65 -17.14
C GLY A 132 -10.07 -7.77 -17.61
N SER A 133 -9.08 -7.41 -16.79
CA SER A 133 -7.65 -7.55 -17.08
C SER A 133 -6.82 -7.65 -15.81
N VAL A 134 -5.55 -8.02 -15.93
CA VAL A 134 -4.60 -8.05 -14.79
C VAL A 134 -4.36 -6.65 -14.23
N ASP A 135 -4.15 -5.65 -15.10
CA ASP A 135 -3.95 -4.26 -14.68
C ASP A 135 -5.18 -3.71 -13.94
N ALA A 136 -6.38 -4.07 -14.40
CA ALA A 136 -7.61 -3.67 -13.71
C ALA A 136 -7.80 -4.42 -12.38
N ALA A 137 -7.37 -5.67 -12.27
CA ALA A 137 -7.38 -6.43 -11.03
C ALA A 137 -6.37 -5.85 -10.01
N GLU A 138 -5.18 -5.46 -10.45
CA GLU A 138 -4.20 -4.75 -9.61
C GLU A 138 -4.79 -3.45 -9.06
N ALA A 139 -5.34 -2.60 -9.93
CA ALA A 139 -5.96 -1.34 -9.53
C ALA A 139 -7.16 -1.56 -8.58
N ALA A 140 -7.97 -2.59 -8.83
CA ALA A 140 -9.12 -2.94 -7.97
C ALA A 140 -8.66 -3.42 -6.59
N LEU A 141 -7.61 -4.25 -6.51
CA LEU A 141 -7.07 -4.69 -5.22
C LEU A 141 -6.49 -3.51 -4.43
N ALA A 142 -5.70 -2.63 -5.08
CA ALA A 142 -5.16 -1.43 -4.46
C ALA A 142 -6.27 -0.50 -3.93
N ALA A 143 -7.32 -0.27 -4.73
CA ALA A 143 -8.46 0.54 -4.32
C ALA A 143 -9.22 -0.08 -3.13
N SER A 144 -9.36 -1.39 -3.11
CA SER A 144 -10.04 -2.13 -2.04
C SER A 144 -9.24 -2.13 -0.74
N LEU A 145 -7.90 -2.25 -0.82
CA LEU A 145 -7.00 -2.10 0.32
C LEU A 145 -7.15 -0.69 0.93
N ALA A 146 -7.09 0.35 0.08
CA ALA A 146 -7.25 1.73 0.52
C ALA A 146 -8.64 2.02 1.12
N ALA A 147 -9.68 1.33 0.65
CA ALA A 147 -11.04 1.47 1.15
C ALA A 147 -11.33 0.65 2.43
N GLY A 148 -10.39 -0.18 2.92
CA GLY A 148 -10.64 -1.07 4.06
C GLY A 148 -11.63 -2.20 3.76
N THR A 149 -11.75 -2.60 2.49
CA THR A 149 -12.64 -3.68 2.03
C THR A 149 -11.91 -4.98 1.72
N SER A 150 -10.63 -5.09 2.11
CA SER A 150 -9.81 -6.28 1.94
C SER A 150 -9.42 -6.85 3.29
N TYR A 151 -9.44 -8.19 3.41
CA TYR A 151 -8.97 -8.89 4.60
C TYR A 151 -8.09 -10.07 4.22
N LEU A 152 -7.14 -10.40 5.09
CA LEU A 152 -6.34 -11.61 5.00
C LEU A 152 -6.85 -12.63 6.00
N ASN A 153 -6.93 -13.91 5.58
CA ASN A 153 -7.26 -15.00 6.49
C ASN A 153 -6.35 -16.21 6.31
N ILE A 154 -6.40 -17.10 7.31
CA ILE A 154 -5.75 -18.39 7.33
C ILE A 154 -6.82 -19.46 7.54
N HIS A 155 -6.90 -20.40 6.61
CA HIS A 155 -7.77 -21.56 6.68
C HIS A 155 -7.04 -22.75 7.29
N THR A 156 -7.78 -23.60 7.99
CA THR A 156 -7.23 -24.80 8.62
C THR A 156 -8.15 -26.00 8.43
N THR A 157 -7.68 -27.18 8.87
CA THR A 157 -8.47 -28.42 8.87
C THR A 157 -9.70 -28.32 9.75
N GLU A 158 -9.64 -27.56 10.85
CA GLU A 158 -10.77 -27.36 11.79
C GLU A 158 -11.73 -26.28 11.30
N PHE A 159 -11.20 -25.26 10.60
CA PHE A 159 -11.99 -24.15 10.05
C PHE A 159 -11.67 -23.98 8.55
N PRO A 160 -12.30 -24.81 7.69
CA PRO A 160 -12.09 -24.69 6.24
C PRO A 160 -12.54 -23.34 5.65
N GLY A 161 -13.46 -22.63 6.33
CA GLY A 161 -13.90 -21.28 5.96
C GLY A 161 -12.97 -20.16 6.41
N GLY A 162 -12.04 -20.45 7.32
CA GLY A 162 -11.10 -19.52 7.95
C GLY A 162 -11.04 -19.72 9.46
N GLU A 163 -9.84 -19.88 10.02
CA GLU A 163 -9.63 -19.97 11.46
C GLU A 163 -9.36 -18.61 12.10
N ILE A 164 -8.53 -17.80 11.45
CA ILE A 164 -8.21 -16.45 11.89
C ILE A 164 -8.19 -15.51 10.69
N ARG A 165 -8.75 -14.30 10.85
CA ARG A 165 -8.68 -13.23 9.83
C ARG A 165 -8.53 -11.85 10.44
N GLY A 166 -8.18 -10.87 9.60
CA GLY A 166 -8.20 -9.46 9.94
C GLY A 166 -8.29 -8.57 8.70
N PHE A 167 -9.01 -7.46 8.80
CA PHE A 167 -9.03 -6.44 7.77
C PHE A 167 -7.70 -5.70 7.69
N LEU A 168 -7.21 -5.50 6.48
CA LEU A 168 -5.98 -4.79 6.19
C LEU A 168 -6.24 -3.27 6.29
N VAL A 169 -5.53 -2.62 7.21
CA VAL A 169 -5.67 -1.20 7.52
C VAL A 169 -4.39 -0.48 7.13
N ALA A 170 -4.50 0.58 6.34
CA ALA A 170 -3.33 1.36 5.94
C ALA A 170 -2.61 1.96 7.15
N VAL A 171 -1.29 1.83 7.17
CA VAL A 171 -0.43 2.53 8.13
C VAL A 171 -0.25 3.96 7.63
N PRO A 172 -0.63 4.99 8.41
CA PRO A 172 -0.42 6.37 7.99
C PRO A 172 1.06 6.67 7.79
N GLU A 173 1.43 7.15 6.59
CA GLU A 173 2.76 7.69 6.35
C GLU A 173 2.99 8.87 7.32
N ASN A 174 4.04 8.78 8.13
CA ASN A 174 4.47 9.92 8.93
C ASN A 174 5.03 10.99 7.98
N PHE A 175 4.29 12.07 7.72
CA PHE A 175 4.66 13.20 6.86
C PHE A 175 5.93 13.95 7.31
N SER A 176 6.69 13.46 8.28
CA SER A 176 7.89 14.13 8.81
C SER A 176 9.06 14.21 7.82
N THR A 177 9.04 13.48 6.71
CA THR A 177 10.14 13.51 5.71
C THR A 177 9.87 14.39 4.50
N VAL A 178 8.63 14.83 4.24
CA VAL A 178 8.29 15.61 3.04
C VAL A 178 8.73 17.09 3.17
N TRP A 179 8.87 17.61 4.39
CA TRP A 179 9.25 19.01 4.61
C TRP A 179 10.77 19.28 4.56
N ALA A 180 11.60 18.26 4.53
CA ALA A 180 13.06 18.42 4.48
C ALA A 180 13.62 18.75 3.08
N ALA A 181 12.81 18.74 2.02
CA ALA A 181 13.24 18.96 0.64
C ALA A 181 12.75 20.27 0.02
N LEU A 182 12.20 21.21 0.80
CA LEU A 182 12.00 22.57 0.28
C LEU A 182 13.37 23.26 0.25
N PRO A 183 13.88 23.64 -0.95
CA PRO A 183 15.19 24.28 -1.02
C PRO A 183 15.10 25.65 -0.35
N PHE A 184 16.02 25.91 0.56
CA PHE A 184 16.32 27.20 1.21
C PHE A 184 16.70 28.32 0.21
N ALA A 185 16.36 28.17 -1.07
CA ALA A 185 16.70 29.08 -2.16
C ALA A 185 15.84 30.35 -2.21
N ALA A 186 14.76 30.45 -1.45
CA ALA A 186 13.85 31.60 -1.52
C ALA A 186 14.21 32.74 -0.55
N LEU A 187 15.17 32.56 0.38
CA LEU A 187 15.45 33.55 1.42
C LEU A 187 16.64 34.48 1.14
N LEU A 188 17.35 34.34 0.03
CA LEU A 188 18.53 35.13 -0.30
C LEU A 188 18.30 36.31 -1.27
N LEU A 189 17.08 36.51 -1.75
CA LEU A 189 16.75 37.58 -2.70
C LEU A 189 16.16 38.87 -2.06
N ALA A 190 15.93 38.88 -0.76
CA ALA A 190 15.35 40.06 -0.06
C ALA A 190 16.39 40.96 0.65
N ALA A 191 17.67 40.62 0.67
CA ALA A 191 18.70 41.36 1.41
C ALA A 191 19.56 42.32 0.56
N GLY A 192 19.27 42.51 -0.72
CA GLY A 192 20.17 43.15 -1.68
C GLY A 192 19.80 44.58 -2.16
N VAL A 193 18.82 45.29 -1.58
CA VAL A 193 18.52 46.65 -2.05
C VAL A 193 18.38 47.60 -0.84
N ARG A 194 19.49 47.95 -0.20
CA ARG A 194 19.64 49.20 0.52
C ARG A 194 20.87 49.90 0.05
N LYS A 195 20.73 50.75 -0.95
CA LYS A 195 21.78 51.65 -1.39
C LYS A 195 21.54 53.05 -0.85
N SER A 196 22.42 53.41 0.04
CA SER A 196 22.82 54.74 0.49
C SER A 196 22.40 55.93 -0.40
N ARG A 197 21.72 56.86 0.18
CA ARG A 197 21.76 58.29 -0.18
C ARG A 197 22.68 58.98 0.83
N ALA A 198 23.79 59.48 0.35
CA ALA A 198 24.60 60.48 1.06
C ALA A 198 24.03 61.85 0.79
N PRO A 199 24.15 62.80 1.77
CA PRO A 199 23.68 64.17 1.62
C PRO A 199 24.79 65.03 1.07
N CYS A 200 24.37 66.05 0.29
CA CYS A 200 25.04 67.37 0.21
C CYS A 200 24.07 68.39 0.65
#